data_87f4dea6936795e81f32e5860ceec85e
#
_entry.id   87f4dea6936795e81f32e5860ceec85e
#
_cell.length_a   1.000
_cell.length_b   1.000
_cell.length_c   1.000
_cell.angle_alpha   90.00
_cell.angle_beta   90.00
_cell.angle_gamma   90.00
#
_symmetry.space_group_name_H-M   'P 1'
#
loop_
_entity.id
_entity.type
_entity.pdbx_description
1 polymer ?
#
loop_
_entity_poly.entity_id
_entity_poly.type
_entity_poly.pdbx_seq_one_letter_code
_entity_poly.pdbx_strand_id
1 'polypeptide(L)'
;ALAVSDGADALTYGELEVRASRLAHWLQAQGVTPGAAIGIQARRDVAFVVALLACWKAGAAYVPLDPAYPAERLAHILSDASIALVLGGEPDARLAEAIKGTTAAYHDLHGLALDKMPTSTPALPRDAAMLAQIIYTSGSTGLPKGVMVEQGSLVNLMADHGERIALDQNGAMFNCMSLSFDAGNMTALLPLSCGAALHFGEPGEGVIGAAIARGASHMILPTALLANLLPPTDLGSLKAIGFGGEACPSSLVERWGERVELYNMYGPTECTVTALCARLTPGAPIT
;
A
#
# COMPACT_ATOMS: atom_id res chain seq x y z
N ALA A 1 -7.83 -14.54 -12.61
CA ALA A 1 -8.36 -14.13 -11.30
C ALA A 1 -8.28 -12.61 -11.16
N LEU A 2 -9.18 -11.99 -10.38
CA LEU A 2 -9.14 -10.58 -10.01
C LEU A 2 -7.90 -10.31 -9.16
N ALA A 3 -7.17 -9.23 -9.47
CA ALA A 3 -6.02 -8.79 -8.69
C ALA A 3 -6.37 -7.56 -7.84
N VAL A 4 -6.95 -6.54 -8.45
CA VAL A 4 -7.25 -5.28 -7.77
C VAL A 4 -8.52 -4.63 -8.31
N SER A 5 -9.29 -3.97 -7.42
CA SER A 5 -10.39 -3.08 -7.81
C SER A 5 -10.53 -1.91 -6.85
N ASP A 6 -11.01 -0.76 -7.35
CA ASP A 6 -11.32 0.44 -6.57
C ASP A 6 -12.81 0.83 -6.63
N GLY A 7 -13.58 0.07 -7.37
CA GLY A 7 -15.01 0.29 -7.58
C GLY A 7 -15.33 1.04 -8.88
N ALA A 8 -14.37 1.75 -9.46
CA ALA A 8 -14.47 2.38 -10.77
C ALA A 8 -13.75 1.55 -11.84
N ASP A 9 -12.59 0.98 -11.50
CA ASP A 9 -11.78 0.10 -12.36
C ASP A 9 -11.46 -1.21 -11.64
N ALA A 10 -11.17 -2.26 -12.42
CA ALA A 10 -10.77 -3.56 -11.92
C ALA A 10 -9.84 -4.25 -12.91
N LEU A 11 -8.78 -4.90 -12.38
CA LEU A 11 -7.81 -5.64 -13.19
C LEU A 11 -7.66 -7.07 -12.69
N THR A 12 -7.60 -8.00 -13.63
CA THR A 12 -7.07 -9.34 -13.40
C THR A 12 -5.54 -9.28 -13.22
N TYR A 13 -4.96 -10.35 -12.68
CA TYR A 13 -3.49 -10.47 -12.57
C TYR A 13 -2.78 -10.32 -13.91
N GLY A 14 -3.35 -10.90 -14.99
CA GLY A 14 -2.76 -10.77 -16.33
C GLY A 14 -2.80 -9.33 -16.87
N GLU A 15 -3.90 -8.61 -16.65
CA GLU A 15 -4.01 -7.22 -17.07
C GLU A 15 -3.11 -6.30 -16.24
N LEU A 16 -3.02 -6.54 -14.92
CA LEU A 16 -2.11 -5.82 -14.03
C LEU A 16 -0.66 -6.01 -14.45
N GLU A 17 -0.26 -7.25 -14.77
CA GLU A 17 1.08 -7.57 -15.26
C GLU A 17 1.41 -6.82 -16.56
N VAL A 18 0.48 -6.82 -17.51
CA VAL A 18 0.65 -6.12 -18.80
C VAL A 18 0.74 -4.62 -18.60
N ARG A 19 -0.18 -4.02 -17.82
CA ARG A 19 -0.17 -2.56 -17.59
C ARG A 19 1.10 -2.12 -16.88
N ALA A 20 1.51 -2.85 -15.82
CA ALA A 20 2.73 -2.55 -15.07
C ALA A 20 4.00 -2.72 -15.91
N SER A 21 4.07 -3.74 -16.76
CA SER A 21 5.23 -3.96 -17.65
C SER A 21 5.35 -2.87 -18.71
N ARG A 22 4.25 -2.47 -19.34
CA ARG A 22 4.23 -1.36 -20.29
C ARG A 22 4.71 -0.05 -19.65
N LEU A 23 4.21 0.27 -18.46
CA LEU A 23 4.63 1.46 -17.73
C LEU A 23 6.09 1.39 -17.31
N ALA A 24 6.60 0.21 -16.94
CA ALA A 24 8.01 0.02 -16.61
C ALA A 24 8.94 0.30 -17.80
N HIS A 25 8.59 -0.17 -18.99
CA HIS A 25 9.32 0.16 -20.22
C HIS A 25 9.27 1.65 -20.54
N TRP A 26 8.12 2.29 -20.32
CA TRP A 26 8.01 3.73 -20.48
C TRP A 26 8.92 4.48 -19.49
N LEU A 27 8.96 4.08 -18.21
CA LEU A 27 9.87 4.65 -17.21
C LEU A 27 11.33 4.55 -17.64
N GLN A 28 11.75 3.39 -18.16
CA GLN A 28 13.11 3.23 -18.70
C GLN A 28 13.38 4.15 -19.90
N ALA A 29 12.39 4.32 -20.79
CA ALA A 29 12.49 5.27 -21.91
C ALA A 29 12.56 6.74 -21.46
N GLN A 30 12.03 7.08 -20.27
CA GLN A 30 12.23 8.39 -19.63
C GLN A 30 13.58 8.53 -18.91
N GLY A 31 14.46 7.53 -18.99
CA GLY A 31 15.80 7.56 -18.37
C GLY A 31 15.81 7.11 -16.90
N VAL A 32 14.75 6.48 -16.40
CA VAL A 32 14.75 5.90 -15.06
C VAL A 32 15.75 4.74 -15.01
N THR A 33 16.68 4.81 -14.08
CA THR A 33 17.72 3.80 -13.85
C THR A 33 17.49 3.05 -12.53
N PRO A 34 18.06 1.83 -12.39
CA PRO A 34 17.98 1.11 -11.12
C PRO A 34 18.47 1.97 -9.93
N GLY A 35 17.69 1.93 -8.84
CA GLY A 35 17.94 2.72 -7.64
C GLY A 35 17.32 4.13 -7.64
N ALA A 36 16.73 4.58 -8.75
CA ALA A 36 16.01 5.85 -8.78
C ALA A 36 14.78 5.84 -7.86
N ALA A 37 14.44 7.00 -7.29
CA ALA A 37 13.21 7.22 -6.54
C ALA A 37 12.14 7.87 -7.43
N ILE A 38 10.95 7.26 -7.50
CA ILE A 38 9.81 7.74 -8.29
C ILE A 38 8.66 8.11 -7.35
N GLY A 39 8.17 9.34 -7.44
CA GLY A 39 7.00 9.77 -6.71
C GLY A 39 5.73 9.15 -7.30
N ILE A 40 4.83 8.66 -6.45
CA ILE A 40 3.50 8.22 -6.88
C ILE A 40 2.45 8.93 -6.04
N GLN A 41 1.51 9.61 -6.68
CA GLN A 41 0.37 10.19 -5.98
C GLN A 41 -0.42 9.07 -5.28
N ALA A 42 -0.45 9.11 -3.94
CA ALA A 42 -0.95 8.02 -3.10
C ALA A 42 -2.48 8.04 -2.99
N ARG A 43 -3.16 7.66 -4.08
CA ARG A 43 -4.60 7.43 -4.11
C ARG A 43 -4.90 5.93 -3.99
N ARG A 44 -5.99 5.58 -3.34
CA ARG A 44 -6.46 4.19 -3.23
C ARG A 44 -7.19 3.79 -4.52
N ASP A 45 -6.43 3.63 -5.59
CA ASP A 45 -6.94 3.28 -6.90
C ASP A 45 -6.05 2.22 -7.60
N VAL A 46 -6.58 1.68 -8.68
CA VAL A 46 -5.88 0.71 -9.51
C VAL A 46 -4.60 1.30 -10.11
N ALA A 47 -4.60 2.60 -10.43
CA ALA A 47 -3.46 3.27 -11.05
C ALA A 47 -2.24 3.31 -10.11
N PHE A 48 -2.44 3.47 -8.80
CA PHE A 48 -1.36 3.41 -7.80
C PHE A 48 -0.65 2.04 -7.83
N VAL A 49 -1.42 0.94 -7.86
CA VAL A 49 -0.85 -0.41 -7.87
C VAL A 49 -0.06 -0.67 -9.15
N VAL A 50 -0.59 -0.24 -10.30
CA VAL A 50 0.11 -0.33 -11.59
C VAL A 50 1.43 0.45 -11.54
N ALA A 51 1.42 1.67 -11.04
CA ALA A 51 2.61 2.53 -10.94
C ALA A 51 3.66 1.95 -9.98
N LEU A 52 3.24 1.45 -8.81
CA LEU A 52 4.11 0.81 -7.84
C LEU A 52 4.84 -0.40 -8.45
N LEU A 53 4.09 -1.31 -9.06
CA LEU A 53 4.69 -2.49 -9.70
C LEU A 53 5.58 -2.11 -10.89
N ALA A 54 5.22 -1.07 -11.63
CA ALA A 54 6.04 -0.57 -12.73
C ALA A 54 7.38 0.00 -12.23
N CYS A 55 7.41 0.71 -11.09
CA CYS A 55 8.65 1.16 -10.47
C CYS A 55 9.57 -0.02 -10.16
N TRP A 56 9.06 -1.07 -9.52
CA TRP A 56 9.87 -2.25 -9.22
C TRP A 56 10.34 -2.98 -10.48
N LYS A 57 9.49 -3.09 -11.50
CA LYS A 57 9.86 -3.68 -12.78
C LYS A 57 10.94 -2.86 -13.50
N ALA A 58 10.96 -1.54 -13.33
CA ALA A 58 11.99 -0.65 -13.85
C ALA A 58 13.25 -0.60 -12.98
N GLY A 59 13.27 -1.28 -11.81
CA GLY A 59 14.38 -1.27 -10.86
C GLY A 59 14.41 -0.06 -9.93
N ALA A 60 13.33 0.72 -9.88
CA ALA A 60 13.20 1.93 -9.07
C ALA A 60 12.46 1.66 -7.75
N ALA A 61 12.73 2.48 -6.74
CA ALA A 61 11.92 2.56 -5.54
C ALA A 61 10.76 3.54 -5.77
N TYR A 62 9.61 3.29 -5.15
CA TYR A 62 8.54 4.28 -5.15
C TYR A 62 8.48 5.07 -3.86
N VAL A 63 7.98 6.30 -3.95
CA VAL A 63 7.76 7.22 -2.82
C VAL A 63 6.29 7.66 -2.88
N PRO A 64 5.44 7.24 -1.94
CA PRO A 64 4.05 7.65 -1.96
C PRO A 64 3.91 9.12 -1.55
N LEU A 65 3.21 9.91 -2.35
CA LEU A 65 2.94 11.33 -2.16
C LEU A 65 1.45 11.52 -1.85
N ASP A 66 1.12 11.72 -0.57
CA ASP A 66 -0.27 11.91 -0.14
C ASP A 66 -0.79 13.28 -0.59
N PRO A 67 -1.84 13.35 -1.41
CA PRO A 67 -2.41 14.62 -1.85
C PRO A 67 -2.99 15.45 -0.69
N ALA A 68 -3.25 14.85 0.47
CA ALA A 68 -3.68 15.56 1.66
C ALA A 68 -2.55 16.30 2.40
N TYR A 69 -1.28 16.02 2.07
CA TYR A 69 -0.16 16.70 2.71
C TYR A 69 -0.05 18.15 2.25
N PRO A 70 0.43 19.07 3.12
CA PRO A 70 0.76 20.44 2.73
C PRO A 70 1.80 20.46 1.60
N ALA A 71 1.72 21.46 0.70
CA ALA A 71 2.64 21.60 -0.41
C ALA A 71 4.12 21.68 0.01
N GLU A 72 4.42 22.35 1.12
CA GLU A 72 5.77 22.43 1.68
C GLU A 72 6.32 21.06 2.08
N ARG A 73 5.47 20.18 2.67
CA ARG A 73 5.86 18.81 3.01
C ARG A 73 6.13 17.98 1.77
N LEU A 74 5.28 18.11 0.76
CA LEU A 74 5.47 17.42 -0.54
C LEU A 74 6.75 17.90 -1.24
N ALA A 75 7.01 19.21 -1.25
CA ALA A 75 8.24 19.78 -1.81
C ALA A 75 9.50 19.28 -1.09
N HIS A 76 9.44 19.18 0.25
CA HIS A 76 10.54 18.59 1.04
C HIS A 76 10.79 17.14 0.61
N ILE A 77 9.75 16.30 0.53
CA ILE A 77 9.86 14.89 0.12
C ILE A 77 10.46 14.78 -1.30
N LEU A 78 9.97 15.58 -2.25
CA LEU A 78 10.46 15.60 -3.61
C LEU A 78 11.97 15.94 -3.69
N SER A 79 12.40 16.92 -2.91
CA SER A 79 13.79 17.36 -2.86
C SER A 79 14.69 16.36 -2.13
N ASP A 80 14.30 15.91 -0.95
CA ASP A 80 15.09 15.02 -0.08
C ASP A 80 15.33 13.65 -0.72
N ALA A 81 14.29 13.06 -1.34
CA ALA A 81 14.41 11.80 -2.09
C ALA A 81 14.93 12.00 -3.53
N SER A 82 15.31 13.22 -3.94
CA SER A 82 15.79 13.53 -5.29
C SER A 82 14.86 13.02 -6.39
N ILE A 83 13.55 13.19 -6.21
CA ILE A 83 12.53 12.70 -7.14
C ILE A 83 12.51 13.60 -8.39
N ALA A 84 12.86 13.00 -9.52
CA ALA A 84 12.79 13.68 -10.83
C ALA A 84 11.50 13.42 -11.59
N LEU A 85 10.75 12.36 -11.24
CA LEU A 85 9.53 11.94 -11.94
C LEU A 85 8.44 11.58 -10.94
N VAL A 86 7.24 12.12 -11.16
CA VAL A 86 6.03 11.85 -10.36
C VAL A 86 4.95 11.29 -11.25
N LEU A 87 4.34 10.19 -10.83
CA LEU A 87 3.21 9.53 -11.49
C LEU A 87 1.91 9.75 -10.73
N GLY A 88 0.80 9.91 -11.42
CA GLY A 88 -0.52 9.97 -10.81
C GLY A 88 -1.63 10.11 -11.85
N GLY A 89 -2.87 10.35 -11.40
CA GLY A 89 -3.95 10.84 -12.23
C GLY A 89 -3.87 12.37 -12.36
N GLU A 90 -5.00 13.08 -12.38
CA GLU A 90 -4.99 14.54 -12.34
C GLU A 90 -4.30 15.04 -11.05
N PRO A 91 -3.29 15.93 -11.14
CA PRO A 91 -2.56 16.37 -9.97
C PRO A 91 -3.47 17.23 -9.06
N ASP A 92 -3.44 16.94 -7.78
CA ASP A 92 -4.01 17.80 -6.75
C ASP A 92 -3.29 19.17 -6.71
N ALA A 93 -3.99 20.22 -6.33
CA ALA A 93 -3.44 21.59 -6.32
C ALA A 93 -2.19 21.73 -5.44
N ARG A 94 -2.10 21.00 -4.30
CA ARG A 94 -0.96 21.03 -3.39
C ARG A 94 0.24 20.34 -4.01
N LEU A 95 0.04 19.18 -4.65
CA LEU A 95 1.11 18.47 -5.35
C LEU A 95 1.60 19.29 -6.55
N ALA A 96 0.70 19.89 -7.32
CA ALA A 96 1.05 20.77 -8.42
C ALA A 96 1.87 21.99 -7.95
N GLU A 97 1.54 22.58 -6.79
CA GLU A 97 2.31 23.68 -6.18
C GLU A 97 3.69 23.19 -5.70
N ALA A 98 3.75 22.04 -5.04
CA ALA A 98 5.00 21.46 -4.56
C ALA A 98 5.99 21.21 -5.71
N ILE A 99 5.52 20.71 -6.83
CA ILE A 99 6.34 20.40 -8.01
C ILE A 99 6.95 21.66 -8.64
N LYS A 100 6.23 22.80 -8.67
CA LYS A 100 6.74 24.06 -9.26
C LYS A 100 8.07 24.52 -8.65
N GLY A 101 8.34 24.21 -7.38
CA GLY A 101 9.57 24.55 -6.68
C GLY A 101 10.70 23.52 -6.83
N THR A 102 10.50 22.47 -7.63
CA THR A 102 11.44 21.36 -7.77
C THR A 102 11.79 21.09 -9.24
N THR A 103 12.68 20.12 -9.48
CA THR A 103 13.00 19.62 -10.84
C THR A 103 12.12 18.45 -11.26
N ALA A 104 11.15 18.04 -10.44
CA ALA A 104 10.30 16.90 -10.70
C ALA A 104 9.30 17.18 -11.84
N ALA A 105 9.20 16.25 -12.79
CA ALA A 105 8.19 16.27 -13.84
C ALA A 105 6.99 15.42 -13.43
N TYR A 106 5.78 15.95 -13.61
CA TYR A 106 4.54 15.21 -13.36
C TYR A 106 4.04 14.57 -14.66
N HIS A 107 3.61 13.31 -14.54
CA HIS A 107 3.02 12.57 -15.66
C HIS A 107 1.67 11.96 -15.25
N ASP A 108 0.63 12.39 -15.97
CA ASP A 108 -0.70 11.79 -15.82
C ASP A 108 -0.73 10.40 -16.46
N LEU A 109 -0.95 9.37 -15.64
CA LEU A 109 -0.99 7.97 -16.08
C LEU A 109 -2.06 7.70 -17.14
N HIS A 110 -3.18 8.43 -17.12
CA HIS A 110 -4.26 8.27 -18.08
C HIS A 110 -3.91 8.85 -19.47
N GLY A 111 -2.99 9.82 -19.51
CA GLY A 111 -2.52 10.46 -20.75
C GLY A 111 -1.33 9.76 -21.42
N LEU A 112 -0.75 8.74 -20.80
CA LEU A 112 0.44 8.08 -21.34
C LEU A 112 0.10 7.14 -22.51
N ALA A 113 0.83 7.28 -23.61
CA ALA A 113 0.71 6.41 -24.78
C ALA A 113 1.47 5.07 -24.54
N LEU A 114 0.91 4.18 -23.74
CA LEU A 114 1.54 2.92 -23.33
C LEU A 114 1.28 1.76 -24.30
N ASP A 115 0.36 1.89 -25.24
CA ASP A 115 -0.08 0.77 -26.10
C ASP A 115 1.04 0.18 -26.96
N LYS A 116 2.04 0.98 -27.30
CA LYS A 116 3.20 0.56 -28.10
C LYS A 116 4.35 -0.01 -27.25
N MET A 117 4.26 0.08 -25.93
CA MET A 117 5.29 -0.44 -25.03
C MET A 117 5.22 -1.97 -24.94
N PRO A 118 6.37 -2.66 -24.77
CA PRO A 118 6.39 -4.11 -24.60
C PRO A 118 5.55 -4.55 -23.39
N THR A 119 4.90 -5.71 -23.50
CA THR A 119 4.10 -6.33 -22.44
C THR A 119 4.90 -7.29 -21.55
N SER A 120 6.11 -7.64 -21.98
CA SER A 120 7.02 -8.44 -21.16
C SER A 120 7.66 -7.61 -20.06
N THR A 121 7.96 -8.24 -18.93
CA THR A 121 8.73 -7.58 -17.86
C THR A 121 10.12 -7.19 -18.37
N PRO A 122 10.62 -5.96 -18.08
CA PRO A 122 11.98 -5.56 -18.42
C PRO A 122 13.03 -6.51 -17.85
N ALA A 123 14.03 -6.83 -18.64
CA ALA A 123 15.16 -7.68 -18.25
C ALA A 123 16.15 -6.85 -17.41
N LEU A 124 16.04 -6.92 -16.11
CA LEU A 124 16.96 -6.28 -15.16
C LEU A 124 17.49 -7.32 -14.15
N PRO A 125 18.72 -7.17 -13.69
CA PRO A 125 19.19 -7.91 -12.52
C PRO A 125 18.23 -7.69 -11.33
N ARG A 126 17.97 -8.74 -10.57
CA ARG A 126 17.14 -8.68 -9.37
C ARG A 126 18.03 -8.94 -8.17
N ASP A 127 17.96 -8.04 -7.19
CA ASP A 127 18.70 -8.16 -5.94
C ASP A 127 17.75 -7.82 -4.78
N ALA A 128 17.76 -8.66 -3.75
CA ALA A 128 16.96 -8.45 -2.54
C ALA A 128 17.31 -7.14 -1.81
N ALA A 129 18.54 -6.64 -1.98
CA ALA A 129 19.00 -5.37 -1.42
C ALA A 129 18.56 -4.12 -2.24
N MET A 130 17.89 -4.31 -3.39
CA MET A 130 17.32 -3.17 -4.12
C MET A 130 16.23 -2.52 -3.28
N LEU A 131 16.21 -1.17 -3.30
CA LEU A 131 15.14 -0.43 -2.63
C LEU A 131 13.78 -0.74 -3.28
N ALA A 132 12.80 -0.96 -2.42
CA ALA A 132 11.41 -1.15 -2.82
C ALA A 132 10.61 0.14 -2.67
N GLN A 133 10.75 0.81 -1.53
CA GLN A 133 9.98 2.01 -1.19
C GLN A 133 10.77 2.94 -0.26
N ILE A 134 10.38 4.22 -0.26
CA ILE A 134 10.83 5.20 0.73
C ILE A 134 9.59 5.81 1.39
N ILE A 135 9.39 5.53 2.68
CA ILE A 135 8.23 6.01 3.43
C ILE A 135 8.66 7.15 4.35
N TYR A 136 7.99 8.29 4.23
CA TYR A 136 8.29 9.47 5.05
C TYR A 136 7.53 9.48 6.37
N THR A 137 8.27 9.40 7.47
CA THR A 137 7.75 9.46 8.83
C THR A 137 8.01 10.83 9.48
N SER A 138 7.26 11.17 10.55
CA SER A 138 7.52 12.37 11.33
C SER A 138 8.84 12.23 12.08
N GLY A 139 9.84 13.00 11.69
CA GLY A 139 11.14 13.00 12.36
C GLY A 139 11.10 13.71 13.72
N SER A 140 11.94 13.27 14.65
CA SER A 140 12.15 13.90 15.97
C SER A 140 12.65 15.36 15.88
N THR A 141 13.19 15.76 14.73
CA THR A 141 13.71 17.10 14.43
C THR A 141 12.66 18.02 13.78
N GLY A 142 11.42 17.57 13.62
CA GLY A 142 10.32 18.31 13.01
C GLY A 142 10.21 18.16 11.47
N LEU A 143 11.29 17.82 10.77
CA LEU A 143 11.23 17.52 9.34
C LEU A 143 10.98 16.02 9.11
N PRO A 144 10.15 15.65 8.11
CA PRO A 144 9.96 14.26 7.73
C PRO A 144 11.27 13.59 7.32
N LYS A 145 11.43 12.32 7.68
CA LYS A 145 12.58 11.48 7.30
C LYS A 145 12.11 10.30 6.45
N GLY A 146 12.82 10.05 5.35
CA GLY A 146 12.55 8.93 4.46
C GLY A 146 13.17 7.63 5.00
N VAL A 147 12.32 6.65 5.33
CA VAL A 147 12.74 5.30 5.68
C VAL A 147 12.86 4.47 4.41
N MET A 148 14.06 4.01 4.11
CA MET A 148 14.38 3.18 2.95
C MET A 148 14.15 1.71 3.27
N VAL A 149 13.26 1.07 2.53
CA VAL A 149 12.90 -0.35 2.71
C VAL A 149 13.32 -1.15 1.48
N GLU A 150 14.07 -2.23 1.71
CA GLU A 150 14.54 -3.13 0.66
C GLU A 150 13.47 -4.13 0.21
N GLN A 151 13.58 -4.62 -1.03
CA GLN A 151 12.67 -5.61 -1.58
C GLN A 151 12.69 -6.92 -0.80
N GLY A 152 13.86 -7.38 -0.38
CA GLY A 152 14.00 -8.59 0.44
C GLY A 152 13.24 -8.52 1.76
N SER A 153 13.25 -7.35 2.41
CA SER A 153 12.51 -7.12 3.65
C SER A 153 11.00 -7.18 3.43
N LEU A 154 10.49 -6.59 2.34
CA LEU A 154 9.07 -6.69 1.99
C LEU A 154 8.65 -8.11 1.63
N VAL A 155 9.46 -8.84 0.86
CA VAL A 155 9.16 -10.24 0.49
C VAL A 155 9.06 -11.11 1.74
N ASN A 156 9.99 -10.95 2.70
CA ASN A 156 9.94 -11.67 3.96
C ASN A 156 8.68 -11.34 4.77
N LEU A 157 8.33 -10.05 4.87
CA LEU A 157 7.12 -9.61 5.55
C LEU A 157 5.85 -10.21 4.92
N MET A 158 5.74 -10.16 3.58
CA MET A 158 4.57 -10.66 2.85
C MET A 158 4.41 -12.18 3.04
N ALA A 159 5.51 -12.93 2.97
CA ALA A 159 5.49 -14.38 3.15
C ALA A 159 5.03 -14.76 4.56
N ASP A 160 5.62 -14.16 5.61
CA ASP A 160 5.24 -14.41 7.00
C ASP A 160 3.78 -14.04 7.29
N HIS A 161 3.35 -12.85 6.85
CA HIS A 161 1.99 -12.37 7.14
C HIS A 161 0.91 -13.12 6.37
N GLY A 162 1.16 -13.48 5.09
CA GLY A 162 0.23 -14.28 4.32
C GLY A 162 -0.08 -15.62 4.98
N GLU A 163 0.97 -16.29 5.50
CA GLU A 163 0.84 -17.54 6.24
C GLU A 163 0.10 -17.34 7.58
N ARG A 164 0.52 -16.33 8.38
CA ARG A 164 -0.04 -16.09 9.73
C ARG A 164 -1.52 -15.77 9.71
N ILE A 165 -1.99 -14.95 8.77
CA ILE A 165 -3.40 -14.58 8.67
C ILE A 165 -4.19 -15.51 7.74
N ALA A 166 -3.57 -16.58 7.22
CA ALA A 166 -4.17 -17.55 6.31
C ALA A 166 -4.84 -16.91 5.09
N LEU A 167 -4.20 -15.90 4.51
CA LEU A 167 -4.66 -15.27 3.26
C LEU A 167 -4.09 -16.05 2.07
N ASP A 168 -4.98 -16.60 1.25
CA ASP A 168 -4.65 -17.36 0.04
C ASP A 168 -5.33 -16.79 -1.21
N GLN A 169 -5.11 -17.44 -2.34
CA GLN A 169 -5.65 -17.06 -3.64
C GLN A 169 -7.20 -17.02 -3.73
N ASN A 170 -7.91 -17.60 -2.77
CA ASN A 170 -9.37 -17.57 -2.68
C ASN A 170 -9.87 -16.45 -1.77
N GLY A 171 -8.96 -15.75 -1.12
CA GLY A 171 -9.25 -14.64 -0.23
C GLY A 171 -9.33 -13.29 -0.97
N ALA A 172 -9.79 -12.29 -0.23
CA ALA A 172 -9.79 -10.90 -0.66
C ALA A 172 -9.47 -9.98 0.52
N MET A 173 -8.60 -9.00 0.30
CA MET A 173 -8.22 -7.97 1.26
C MET A 173 -8.93 -6.66 0.95
N PHE A 174 -9.54 -6.04 1.96
CA PHE A 174 -10.07 -4.68 1.85
C PHE A 174 -9.08 -3.67 2.43
N ASN A 175 -8.67 -2.70 1.63
CA ASN A 175 -7.74 -1.64 2.04
C ASN A 175 -8.43 -0.27 2.00
N CYS A 176 -8.56 0.35 3.17
CA CYS A 176 -9.03 1.72 3.35
C CYS A 176 -7.96 2.64 3.97
N MET A 177 -6.76 2.12 4.21
CA MET A 177 -5.67 2.88 4.83
C MET A 177 -5.01 3.82 3.83
N SER A 178 -4.42 4.91 4.35
CA SER A 178 -3.60 5.79 3.51
C SER A 178 -2.36 5.05 3.03
N LEU A 179 -2.12 5.11 1.71
CA LEU A 179 -0.97 4.51 1.06
C LEU A 179 0.35 5.29 1.29
N SER A 180 0.30 6.41 2.02
CA SER A 180 1.49 7.13 2.47
C SER A 180 2.07 6.58 3.75
N PHE A 181 1.37 5.66 4.41
CA PHE A 181 1.88 4.88 5.53
C PHE A 181 2.27 3.47 5.07
N ASP A 182 3.27 2.93 5.71
CA ASP A 182 3.80 1.59 5.44
C ASP A 182 2.74 0.49 5.61
N ALA A 183 1.90 0.58 6.65
CA ALA A 183 0.80 -0.36 6.86
C ALA A 183 -0.24 -0.33 5.72
N GLY A 184 -0.52 0.83 5.12
CA GLY A 184 -1.39 0.96 3.95
C GLY A 184 -0.78 0.28 2.72
N ASN A 185 0.53 0.43 2.52
CA ASN A 185 1.25 -0.26 1.44
C ASN A 185 1.29 -1.78 1.68
N MET A 186 1.58 -2.23 2.90
CA MET A 186 1.52 -3.65 3.25
C MET A 186 0.14 -4.24 2.92
N THR A 187 -0.93 -3.56 3.33
CA THR A 187 -2.30 -4.01 3.07
C THR A 187 -2.65 -4.06 1.58
N ALA A 188 -1.99 -3.25 0.74
CA ALA A 188 -2.15 -3.31 -0.71
C ALA A 188 -1.31 -4.44 -1.36
N LEU A 189 -0.12 -4.70 -0.84
CA LEU A 189 0.82 -5.67 -1.43
C LEU A 189 0.56 -7.11 -0.99
N LEU A 190 0.15 -7.30 0.26
CA LEU A 190 -0.04 -8.62 0.86
C LEU A 190 -1.00 -9.51 0.07
N PRO A 191 -2.22 -9.07 -0.31
CA PRO A 191 -3.10 -9.90 -1.11
C PRO A 191 -2.50 -10.26 -2.48
N LEU A 192 -1.81 -9.31 -3.12
CA LEU A 192 -1.19 -9.55 -4.42
C LEU A 192 -0.08 -10.62 -4.34
N SER A 193 0.68 -10.66 -3.25
CA SER A 193 1.72 -11.67 -3.04
C SER A 193 1.15 -13.07 -2.76
N CYS A 194 -0.09 -13.15 -2.25
CA CYS A 194 -0.80 -14.40 -1.97
C CYS A 194 -1.69 -14.88 -3.12
N GLY A 195 -1.77 -14.14 -4.22
CA GLY A 195 -2.70 -14.44 -5.31
C GLY A 195 -4.17 -14.08 -5.00
N ALA A 196 -4.42 -13.37 -3.90
CA ALA A 196 -5.74 -12.91 -3.45
C ALA A 196 -6.17 -11.61 -4.15
N ALA A 197 -7.45 -11.25 -4.04
CA ALA A 197 -7.93 -9.97 -4.57
C ALA A 197 -7.69 -8.81 -3.59
N LEU A 198 -7.36 -7.64 -4.12
CA LEU A 198 -7.31 -6.37 -3.39
C LEU A 198 -8.54 -5.53 -3.75
N HIS A 199 -9.26 -5.06 -2.73
CA HIS A 199 -10.35 -4.09 -2.89
C HIS A 199 -10.01 -2.81 -2.15
N PHE A 200 -9.93 -1.70 -2.86
CA PHE A 200 -9.82 -0.39 -2.23
C PHE A 200 -11.19 0.16 -1.82
N GLY A 201 -11.21 0.91 -0.74
CA GLY A 201 -12.39 1.62 -0.26
C GLY A 201 -12.04 2.78 0.66
N GLU A 202 -13.06 3.46 1.18
CA GLU A 202 -12.88 4.61 2.06
C GLU A 202 -12.97 4.20 3.54
N PRO A 203 -12.18 4.84 4.43
CA PRO A 203 -12.31 4.66 5.86
C PRO A 203 -13.60 5.33 6.38
N GLY A 204 -14.11 4.89 7.52
CA GLY A 204 -15.26 5.49 8.18
C GLY A 204 -16.14 4.46 8.87
N GLU A 205 -17.27 4.89 9.41
CA GLU A 205 -18.20 4.04 10.17
C GLU A 205 -18.75 2.87 9.34
N GLY A 206 -18.92 3.04 8.03
CA GLY A 206 -19.42 2.03 7.11
C GLY A 206 -18.35 1.05 6.58
N VAL A 207 -17.10 1.14 7.01
CA VAL A 207 -15.97 0.39 6.43
C VAL A 207 -16.16 -1.13 6.46
N ILE A 208 -16.69 -1.67 7.56
CA ILE A 208 -16.96 -3.12 7.67
C ILE A 208 -18.03 -3.56 6.68
N GLY A 209 -19.13 -2.81 6.58
CA GLY A 209 -20.18 -3.10 5.60
C GLY A 209 -19.68 -3.01 4.15
N ALA A 210 -18.83 -2.05 3.85
CA ALA A 210 -18.21 -1.91 2.52
C ALA A 210 -17.28 -3.09 2.19
N ALA A 211 -16.49 -3.57 3.17
CA ALA A 211 -15.65 -4.74 3.01
C ALA A 211 -16.49 -6.02 2.75
N ILE A 212 -17.54 -6.22 3.54
CA ILE A 212 -18.47 -7.36 3.38
C ILE A 212 -19.13 -7.32 2.00
N ALA A 213 -19.64 -6.17 1.58
CA ALA A 213 -20.32 -6.01 0.29
C ALA A 213 -19.40 -6.32 -0.91
N ARG A 214 -18.08 -6.20 -0.74
CA ARG A 214 -17.07 -6.58 -1.75
C ARG A 214 -16.55 -8.01 -1.61
N GLY A 215 -17.08 -8.78 -0.67
CA GLY A 215 -16.67 -10.17 -0.43
C GLY A 215 -15.29 -10.28 0.21
N ALA A 216 -14.81 -9.24 0.89
CA ALA A 216 -13.51 -9.28 1.56
C ALA A 216 -13.52 -10.32 2.69
N SER A 217 -12.43 -11.09 2.77
CA SER A 217 -12.20 -12.06 3.84
C SER A 217 -11.26 -11.52 4.91
N HIS A 218 -10.45 -10.51 4.57
CA HIS A 218 -9.44 -9.92 5.43
C HIS A 218 -9.45 -8.39 5.31
N MET A 219 -9.07 -7.73 6.39
CA MET A 219 -8.76 -6.30 6.41
C MET A 219 -7.77 -5.97 7.50
N ILE A 220 -7.06 -4.84 7.35
CA ILE A 220 -6.17 -4.29 8.37
C ILE A 220 -6.59 -2.85 8.63
N LEU A 221 -6.75 -2.48 9.91
CA LEU A 221 -7.26 -1.19 10.33
C LEU A 221 -6.37 -0.55 11.39
N PRO A 222 -6.35 0.79 11.50
CA PRO A 222 -5.81 1.43 12.70
C PRO A 222 -6.59 0.98 13.95
N THR A 223 -5.90 0.76 15.06
CA THR A 223 -6.52 0.36 16.34
C THR A 223 -7.63 1.32 16.75
N ALA A 224 -7.40 2.64 16.66
CA ALA A 224 -8.39 3.67 16.99
C ALA A 224 -9.67 3.55 16.15
N LEU A 225 -9.57 3.23 14.87
CA LEU A 225 -10.74 3.03 14.02
C LEU A 225 -11.52 1.79 14.45
N LEU A 226 -10.86 0.64 14.57
CA LEU A 226 -11.50 -0.62 14.94
C LEU A 226 -12.16 -0.57 16.34
N ALA A 227 -11.53 0.12 17.30
CA ALA A 227 -12.05 0.29 18.64
C ALA A 227 -13.39 1.06 18.69
N ASN A 228 -13.64 1.94 17.73
CA ASN A 228 -14.88 2.70 17.61
C ASN A 228 -15.97 2.02 16.78
N LEU A 229 -15.65 0.90 16.11
CA LEU A 229 -16.61 0.15 15.31
C LEU A 229 -17.29 -0.95 16.13
N LEU A 230 -18.51 -1.28 15.74
CA LEU A 230 -19.25 -2.44 16.24
C LEU A 230 -19.30 -3.54 15.19
N PRO A 231 -19.13 -4.82 15.58
CA PRO A 231 -19.32 -5.91 14.65
C PRO A 231 -20.78 -5.99 14.21
N PRO A 232 -21.06 -6.05 12.90
CA PRO A 232 -22.42 -6.27 12.41
C PRO A 232 -22.91 -7.67 12.77
N THR A 233 -24.21 -7.91 12.68
CA THR A 233 -24.80 -9.22 12.96
C THR A 233 -24.28 -10.30 12.02
N ASP A 234 -24.15 -9.96 10.72
CA ASP A 234 -23.58 -10.83 9.70
C ASP A 234 -22.22 -10.26 9.25
N LEU A 235 -21.21 -11.07 9.30
CA LEU A 235 -19.84 -10.73 8.85
C LEU A 235 -19.57 -11.20 7.42
N GLY A 236 -20.52 -11.86 6.76
CA GLY A 236 -20.36 -12.36 5.40
C GLY A 236 -19.11 -13.23 5.26
N SER A 237 -18.22 -12.85 4.34
CA SER A 237 -16.95 -13.52 4.09
C SER A 237 -15.80 -13.11 5.02
N LEU A 238 -15.97 -12.07 5.87
CA LEU A 238 -14.91 -11.53 6.71
C LEU A 238 -14.48 -12.52 7.79
N LYS A 239 -13.24 -12.96 7.74
CA LYS A 239 -12.66 -13.99 8.61
C LYS A 239 -11.66 -13.40 9.59
N ALA A 240 -10.84 -12.43 9.15
CA ALA A 240 -9.72 -11.90 9.92
C ALA A 240 -9.63 -10.38 9.83
N ILE A 241 -9.30 -9.76 10.96
CA ILE A 241 -8.98 -8.34 11.06
C ILE A 241 -7.63 -8.18 11.75
N GLY A 242 -6.65 -7.62 11.03
CA GLY A 242 -5.42 -7.11 11.60
C GLY A 242 -5.62 -5.67 12.08
N PHE A 243 -4.90 -5.28 13.11
CA PHE A 243 -4.89 -3.89 13.58
C PHE A 243 -3.57 -3.56 14.28
N GLY A 244 -3.25 -2.27 14.32
CA GLY A 244 -2.00 -1.81 14.92
C GLY A 244 -1.87 -0.29 14.93
N GLY A 245 -0.65 0.18 15.26
CA GLY A 245 -0.31 1.59 15.34
C GLY A 245 -0.49 2.19 16.74
N GLU A 246 -1.28 1.57 17.60
CA GLU A 246 -1.55 2.01 18.97
C GLU A 246 -1.74 0.79 19.89
N ALA A 247 -1.73 1.02 21.23
CA ALA A 247 -1.99 -0.03 22.21
C ALA A 247 -3.39 -0.65 22.02
N CYS A 248 -3.49 -1.95 22.13
CA CYS A 248 -4.74 -2.70 22.01
C CYS A 248 -5.59 -2.57 23.30
N PRO A 249 -6.80 -2.00 23.27
CA PRO A 249 -7.73 -2.06 24.38
C PRO A 249 -8.31 -3.46 24.57
N SER A 250 -8.41 -3.97 25.81
CA SER A 250 -9.02 -5.28 26.10
C SER A 250 -10.46 -5.38 25.57
N SER A 251 -11.23 -4.31 25.68
CA SER A 251 -12.60 -4.21 25.17
C SER A 251 -12.73 -4.46 23.66
N LEU A 252 -11.66 -4.22 22.89
CA LEU A 252 -11.63 -4.54 21.45
C LEU A 252 -11.63 -6.06 21.25
N VAL A 253 -10.78 -6.77 22.00
CA VAL A 253 -10.67 -8.23 21.93
C VAL A 253 -11.98 -8.90 22.38
N GLU A 254 -12.58 -8.41 23.48
CA GLU A 254 -13.89 -8.91 23.96
C GLU A 254 -15.02 -8.70 22.93
N ARG A 255 -15.00 -7.59 22.21
CA ARG A 255 -16.03 -7.21 21.24
C ARG A 255 -15.94 -8.01 19.93
N TRP A 256 -14.72 -8.22 19.43
CA TRP A 256 -14.49 -8.78 18.11
C TRP A 256 -13.96 -10.21 18.11
N GLY A 257 -13.22 -10.62 19.15
CA GLY A 257 -12.41 -11.85 19.13
C GLY A 257 -13.19 -13.16 19.09
N GLU A 258 -14.50 -13.18 19.43
CA GLU A 258 -15.37 -14.32 19.21
C GLU A 258 -16.01 -14.36 17.83
N ARG A 259 -15.86 -13.27 17.05
CA ARG A 259 -16.56 -13.05 15.78
C ARG A 259 -15.65 -13.23 14.57
N VAL A 260 -14.39 -12.77 14.69
CA VAL A 260 -13.34 -12.86 13.67
C VAL A 260 -12.01 -13.19 14.33
N GLU A 261 -11.08 -13.69 13.55
CA GLU A 261 -9.69 -13.80 13.98
C GLU A 261 -9.07 -12.40 14.09
N LEU A 262 -8.52 -12.08 15.25
CA LEU A 262 -7.89 -10.80 15.51
C LEU A 262 -6.37 -10.94 15.55
N TYR A 263 -5.69 -10.03 14.85
CA TYR A 263 -4.23 -9.97 14.82
C TYR A 263 -3.74 -8.60 15.26
N ASN A 264 -3.05 -8.53 16.41
CA ASN A 264 -2.38 -7.33 16.85
C ASN A 264 -1.03 -7.23 16.17
N MET A 265 -0.78 -6.14 15.48
CA MET A 265 0.41 -5.90 14.67
C MET A 265 1.17 -4.71 15.22
N TYR A 266 2.44 -4.90 15.53
CA TYR A 266 3.33 -3.86 16.05
C TYR A 266 4.64 -3.82 15.30
N GLY A 267 5.06 -2.64 14.90
CA GLY A 267 6.38 -2.38 14.35
C GLY A 267 6.54 -0.92 13.93
N PRO A 268 7.75 -0.36 14.05
CA PRO A 268 8.08 0.92 13.43
C PRO A 268 8.39 0.71 11.94
N THR A 269 8.27 1.76 11.16
CA THR A 269 8.53 1.73 9.71
C THR A 269 9.96 1.27 9.39
N GLU A 270 10.91 1.59 10.25
CA GLU A 270 12.33 1.18 10.15
C GLU A 270 12.54 -0.35 10.29
N CYS A 271 11.58 -1.06 10.85
CA CYS A 271 11.56 -2.54 10.93
C CYS A 271 10.69 -3.19 9.84
N THR A 272 10.39 -2.48 8.78
CA THR A 272 9.54 -2.94 7.68
C THR A 272 8.13 -3.26 8.17
N VAL A 273 7.37 -2.23 8.55
CA VAL A 273 5.95 -2.22 8.94
C VAL A 273 5.66 -2.96 10.24
N THR A 274 5.98 -4.26 10.31
CA THR A 274 5.56 -5.11 11.42
C THR A 274 6.68 -6.02 11.88
N ALA A 275 7.13 -5.84 13.12
CA ALA A 275 8.12 -6.70 13.78
C ALA A 275 7.46 -7.81 14.63
N LEU A 276 6.23 -7.58 15.09
CA LEU A 276 5.45 -8.53 15.89
C LEU A 276 4.03 -8.62 15.34
N CYS A 277 3.53 -9.85 15.20
CA CYS A 277 2.15 -10.14 14.83
C CYS A 277 1.63 -11.25 15.72
N ALA A 278 0.65 -10.94 16.57
CA ALA A 278 0.06 -11.87 17.53
C ALA A 278 -1.43 -12.06 17.27
N ARG A 279 -1.86 -13.34 17.16
CA ARG A 279 -3.28 -13.67 17.16
C ARG A 279 -3.81 -13.52 18.59
N LEU A 280 -4.89 -12.75 18.74
CA LEU A 280 -5.51 -12.51 20.04
C LEU A 280 -6.70 -13.45 20.26
N THR A 281 -6.82 -13.93 21.50
CA THR A 281 -7.94 -14.78 21.93
C THR A 281 -8.63 -14.12 23.12
N PRO A 282 -9.98 -14.06 23.15
CA PRO A 282 -10.72 -13.54 24.29
C PRO A 282 -10.31 -14.25 25.60
N GLY A 283 -10.11 -13.46 26.67
CA GLY A 283 -9.69 -13.97 27.97
C GLY A 283 -8.20 -14.29 28.11
N ALA A 284 -7.41 -14.26 27.04
CA ALA A 284 -5.96 -14.38 27.12
C ALA A 284 -5.30 -13.01 27.40
N PRO A 285 -4.11 -12.99 28.05
CA PRO A 285 -3.35 -11.76 28.22
C PRO A 285 -3.02 -11.13 26.85
N ILE A 286 -3.17 -9.81 26.76
CA ILE A 286 -2.72 -9.04 25.59
C ILE A 286 -1.23 -8.77 25.79
N THR A 287 -0.38 -9.44 25.02
CA THR A 287 1.09 -9.31 25.06
C THR A 287 1.59 -8.54 23.84
#